data_eb2c8c31719926c10bdb7ba6efe41cd2
#
_entry.id   eb2c8c31719926c10bdb7ba6efe41cd2
#
_cell.length_a   1.000
_cell.length_b   1.000
_cell.length_c   1.000
_cell.angle_alpha   90.00
_cell.angle_beta   90.00
_cell.angle_gamma   90.00
#
_symmetry.space_group_name_H-M   'P 1'
#
loop_
_entity.id
_entity.type
_entity.pdbx_description
1 polymer ?
#
loop_
_entity_poly.entity_id
_entity_poly.type
_entity_poly.pdbx_seq_one_letter_code
_entity_poly.pdbx_strand_id
1 'polypeptide(L)'
;MTSEPLFDEASGTVRFWVLIDGKEVGAMIRKETLHYLYRPNAVGDMPLDTFALHTAELVAAVRRRMNEGAYVPVILRERDL
;
A
#
# COMPACT_ATOMS: atom_id res chain seq x y z
N MET A 1 -7.20 0.52 17.09
CA MET A 1 -7.93 0.42 15.81
C MET A 1 -7.13 1.10 14.72
N THR A 2 -6.96 0.46 13.57
CA THR A 2 -6.17 1.00 12.47
C THR A 2 -7.03 1.94 11.62
N SER A 3 -6.46 3.05 11.15
CA SER A 3 -7.15 3.97 10.25
C SER A 3 -7.49 3.28 8.93
N GLU A 4 -8.63 3.62 8.36
CA GLU A 4 -9.07 3.02 7.11
C GLU A 4 -8.23 3.48 5.91
N PRO A 5 -7.96 2.59 4.95
CA PRO A 5 -7.27 2.98 3.73
C PRO A 5 -8.07 4.03 2.95
N LEU A 6 -7.35 4.91 2.27
CA LEU A 6 -7.99 5.92 1.43
C LEU A 6 -7.17 6.13 0.16
N PHE A 7 -7.85 6.59 -0.89
CA PHE A 7 -7.19 6.97 -2.12
C PHE A 7 -7.00 8.49 -2.15
N ASP A 8 -5.74 8.93 -2.25
CA ASP A 8 -5.39 10.34 -2.35
C ASP A 8 -5.26 10.70 -3.82
N GLU A 9 -6.27 11.39 -4.35
CA GLU A 9 -6.29 11.75 -5.77
C GLU A 9 -5.17 12.73 -6.14
N ALA A 10 -4.78 13.60 -5.22
CA ALA A 10 -3.75 14.59 -5.50
C ALA A 10 -2.40 13.94 -5.79
N SER A 11 -2.04 12.89 -5.07
CA SER A 11 -0.79 12.18 -5.27
C SER A 11 -0.94 10.90 -6.11
N GLY A 12 -2.17 10.45 -6.35
CA GLY A 12 -2.43 9.21 -7.07
C GLY A 12 -2.01 7.97 -6.30
N THR A 13 -2.09 8.03 -4.97
CA THR A 13 -1.66 6.93 -4.10
C THR A 13 -2.78 6.42 -3.22
N VAL A 14 -2.71 5.14 -2.89
CA VAL A 14 -3.51 4.57 -1.81
C VAL A 14 -2.70 4.70 -0.54
N ARG A 15 -3.27 5.37 0.45
CA ARG A 15 -2.67 5.50 1.77
C ARG A 15 -3.30 4.52 2.72
N PHE A 16 -2.48 3.85 3.50
CA PHE A 16 -2.97 2.88 4.47
C PHE A 16 -2.03 2.83 5.68
N TRP A 17 -2.47 2.18 6.72
CA TRP A 17 -1.71 2.12 7.97
C TRP A 17 -1.61 0.68 8.42
N VAL A 18 -0.45 0.33 8.97
CA VAL A 18 -0.16 -1.01 9.47
C VAL A 18 0.18 -0.90 10.95
N LEU A 19 -0.45 -1.74 11.75
CA LEU A 19 -0.17 -1.74 13.18
C LEU A 19 1.09 -2.59 13.44
N ILE A 20 2.13 -1.95 13.97
CA ILE A 20 3.40 -2.61 14.29
C ILE A 20 3.77 -2.20 15.70
N ASP A 21 3.90 -3.18 16.57
CA ASP A 21 4.26 -2.98 17.99
C ASP A 21 3.36 -1.93 18.66
N GLY A 22 2.06 -1.99 18.38
CA GLY A 22 1.08 -1.10 18.97
C GLY A 22 1.01 0.30 18.37
N LYS A 23 1.77 0.56 17.31
CA LYS A 23 1.78 1.86 16.64
C LYS A 23 1.31 1.75 15.20
N GLU A 24 0.54 2.73 14.75
CA GLU A 24 0.16 2.82 13.34
C GLU A 24 1.32 3.37 12.53
N VAL A 25 1.76 2.59 11.55
CA VAL A 25 2.81 2.99 10.61
C VAL A 25 2.16 3.36 9.29
N GLY A 26 2.33 4.61 8.86
CA GLY A 26 1.79 5.07 7.59
C GLY A 26 2.53 4.47 6.41
N ALA A 27 1.78 4.11 5.38
CA ALA A 27 2.32 3.54 4.15
C ALA A 27 1.53 4.05 2.96
N MET A 28 2.12 3.96 1.79
CA MET A 28 1.44 4.33 0.55
C MET A 28 1.96 3.49 -0.61
N ILE A 29 1.09 3.32 -1.61
CA ILE A 29 1.45 2.66 -2.85
C ILE A 29 0.75 3.40 -3.99
N ARG A 30 1.47 3.64 -5.07
CA ARG A 30 0.90 4.35 -6.21
C ARG A 30 -0.13 3.50 -6.94
N LYS A 31 -1.17 4.14 -7.46
CA LYS A 31 -2.18 3.43 -8.25
C LYS A 31 -1.57 2.73 -9.45
N GLU A 32 -0.57 3.34 -10.07
CA GLU A 32 0.14 2.74 -11.20
C GLU A 32 0.84 1.45 -10.80
N THR A 33 1.44 1.41 -9.62
CA THR A 33 2.09 0.21 -9.10
C THR A 33 1.09 -0.92 -8.90
N LEU A 34 -0.06 -0.61 -8.29
CA LEU A 34 -1.13 -1.59 -8.08
C LEU A 34 -1.66 -2.13 -9.41
N HIS A 35 -1.91 -1.23 -10.36
CA HIS A 35 -2.39 -1.62 -11.68
C HIS A 35 -1.40 -2.52 -12.39
N TYR A 36 -0.15 -2.11 -12.43
CA TYR A 36 0.91 -2.83 -13.13
C TYR A 36 1.12 -4.24 -12.55
N LEU A 37 1.10 -4.38 -11.22
CA LEU A 37 1.39 -5.65 -10.57
C LEU A 37 0.22 -6.62 -10.63
N TYR A 38 -1.00 -6.12 -10.48
CA TYR A 38 -2.15 -6.99 -10.23
C TYR A 38 -3.18 -7.00 -11.35
N ARG A 39 -3.30 -5.92 -12.10
CA ARG A 39 -4.34 -5.78 -13.12
C ARG A 39 -3.83 -5.08 -14.38
N PRO A 40 -2.73 -5.53 -14.97
CA PRO A 40 -2.10 -4.80 -16.09
C PRO A 40 -2.99 -4.68 -17.32
N ASN A 41 -3.97 -5.57 -17.48
CA ASN A 41 -4.87 -5.56 -18.64
C ASN A 41 -6.25 -4.96 -18.32
N ALA A 42 -6.46 -4.50 -17.09
CA ALA A 42 -7.74 -3.95 -16.70
C ALA A 42 -7.85 -2.49 -17.12
N VAL A 43 -9.06 -2.07 -17.47
CA VAL A 43 -9.37 -0.68 -17.80
C VAL A 43 -10.38 -0.19 -16.77
N GLY A 44 -10.09 0.96 -16.16
CA GLY A 44 -11.00 1.57 -15.20
C GLY A 44 -11.06 0.88 -13.85
N ASP A 45 -10.00 0.16 -13.47
CA ASP A 45 -9.96 -0.48 -12.15
C ASP A 45 -9.89 0.58 -11.04
N MET A 46 -10.44 0.21 -9.88
CA MET A 46 -10.45 1.08 -8.71
C MET A 46 -9.29 0.73 -7.81
N PRO A 47 -8.37 1.67 -7.52
CA PRO A 47 -7.19 1.38 -6.70
C PRO A 47 -7.52 0.80 -5.33
N LEU A 48 -8.56 1.31 -4.66
CA LEU A 48 -8.95 0.78 -3.35
C LEU A 48 -9.46 -0.65 -3.43
N ASP A 49 -10.14 -1.02 -4.50
CA ASP A 49 -10.61 -2.39 -4.68
C ASP A 49 -9.44 -3.34 -4.89
N THR A 50 -8.46 -2.94 -5.70
CA THR A 50 -7.25 -3.74 -5.90
C THR A 50 -6.47 -3.86 -4.60
N PHE A 51 -6.34 -2.77 -3.85
CA PHE A 51 -5.71 -2.80 -2.53
C PHE A 51 -6.40 -3.80 -1.61
N ALA A 52 -7.73 -3.78 -1.55
CA ALA A 52 -8.49 -4.65 -0.66
C ALA A 52 -8.25 -6.14 -0.96
N LEU A 53 -8.12 -6.49 -2.24
CA LEU A 53 -7.87 -7.87 -2.65
C LEU A 53 -6.46 -8.36 -2.28
N HIS A 54 -5.51 -7.45 -2.10
CA HIS A 54 -4.11 -7.79 -1.87
C HIS A 54 -3.56 -7.24 -0.55
N THR A 55 -4.44 -6.89 0.37
CA THR A 55 -4.06 -6.26 1.64
C THR A 55 -2.99 -7.05 2.39
N ALA A 56 -3.14 -8.38 2.47
CA ALA A 56 -2.19 -9.20 3.23
C ALA A 56 -0.77 -9.09 2.68
N GLU A 57 -0.62 -9.10 1.35
CA GLU A 57 0.69 -8.96 0.71
C GLU A 57 1.29 -7.58 0.97
N LEU A 58 0.45 -6.55 0.87
CA LEU A 58 0.90 -5.17 1.04
C LEU A 58 1.31 -4.90 2.50
N VAL A 59 0.55 -5.42 3.45
CA VAL A 59 0.88 -5.32 4.87
C VAL A 59 2.19 -6.03 5.16
N ALA A 60 2.38 -7.24 4.61
CA ALA A 60 3.62 -7.99 4.80
C ALA A 60 4.83 -7.23 4.24
N ALA A 61 4.66 -6.57 3.10
CA ALA A 61 5.73 -5.77 2.50
C ALA A 61 6.10 -4.58 3.40
N VAL A 62 5.12 -3.91 4.00
CA VAL A 62 5.39 -2.80 4.93
C VAL A 62 6.17 -3.31 6.14
N ARG A 63 5.76 -4.44 6.72
CA ARG A 63 6.46 -5.00 7.88
C ARG A 63 7.90 -5.35 7.54
N ARG A 64 8.12 -5.93 6.37
CA ARG A 64 9.48 -6.27 5.93
C ARG A 64 10.34 -5.03 5.76
N ARG A 65 9.79 -3.99 5.12
CA ARG A 65 10.51 -2.73 4.93
C ARG A 65 10.85 -2.08 6.27
N MET A 66 9.93 -2.10 7.23
CA MET A 66 10.18 -1.54 8.55
C MET A 66 11.27 -2.32 9.28
N ASN A 67 11.33 -3.64 9.14
CA ASN A 67 12.40 -4.45 9.70
C ASN A 67 13.76 -4.11 9.09
N GLU A 68 13.76 -3.61 7.86
CA GLU A 68 14.97 -3.18 7.16
C GLU A 68 15.35 -1.73 7.46
N GLY A 69 14.61 -1.06 8.32
CA GLY A 69 14.89 0.31 8.73
C GLY A 69 14.29 1.40 7.85
N ALA A 70 13.22 1.10 7.11
CA ALA A 70 12.58 2.09 6.26
C ALA A 70 12.01 3.27 7.05
N TYR A 71 11.99 4.43 6.43
CA TYR A 71 11.39 5.62 7.01
C TYR A 71 9.86 5.63 6.82
N VAL A 72 9.17 6.32 7.71
CA VAL A 72 7.72 6.51 7.64
C VAL A 72 7.43 7.85 6.95
N PRO A 73 6.49 7.92 6.00
CA PRO A 73 5.65 6.82 5.50
C PRO A 73 6.43 5.87 4.60
N VAL A 74 6.09 4.59 4.69
CA VAL A 74 6.72 3.58 3.84
C VAL A 74 6.10 3.66 2.45
N ILE A 75 6.92 3.90 1.44
CA ILE A 75 6.46 3.96 0.05
C ILE A 75 6.78 2.62 -0.60
N LEU A 76 5.73 1.84 -0.88
CA LEU A 76 5.90 0.54 -1.53
C LEU A 76 6.13 0.72 -3.03
N ARG A 77 7.05 -0.07 -3.55
CA ARG A 77 7.38 -0.08 -4.98
C ARG A 77 7.24 -1.50 -5.51
N GLU A 78 7.26 -1.63 -6.83
CA GLU A 78 7.12 -2.93 -7.48
C GLU A 78 8.10 -3.97 -6.92
N ARG A 79 9.33 -3.56 -6.65
CA ARG A 79 10.38 -4.46 -6.13
C ARG A 79 10.11 -4.96 -4.71
N ASP A 80 9.19 -4.34 -3.98
CA ASP A 80 8.84 -4.75 -2.61
C ASP A 80 7.82 -5.89 -2.62
N LEU A 81 7.25 -6.17 -3.76
CA LEU A 81 6.19 -7.14 -3.94
C LEU A 81 6.59 -8.17 -5.00
#